data_5ce73440e65a4bac697578aa000b2817
#
_entry.id   5ce73440e65a4bac697578aa000b2817
#
_cell.length_a   1.000
_cell.length_b   1.000
_cell.length_c   1.000
_cell.angle_alpha   90.00
_cell.angle_beta   90.00
_cell.angle_gamma   90.00
#
_symmetry.space_group_name_H-M   'P 1'
#
loop_
_entity.id
_entity.type
_entity.pdbx_description
1 polymer ?
#
loop_
_entity_poly.entity_id
_entity_poly.type
_entity_poly.pdbx_seq_one_letter_code
_entity_poly.pdbx_strand_id
1 'polypeptide(L)'
;MDEIEWSDHFRNIQIADFTQETGPVFPEGFDTEKTSAKDYFDLMFAPEIIGDFVQHTNNYAKWKIEQKGSEDPVWYDVTENELRAYFGIHIFMGINELLRYKDYWSKDRFIGNEGIKSVMTSKRYEKITGYFHVSDRATEQGRNDDAYDKLCKVRPVINMAKERFSNSYKPHKHIAIDEAMIKWTGRLSFKQYLPAKPIKRGIKVWMHCDADTVFLTDFDIYLGRATQQSEHGWAMTLLLI
;
A
#
# COMPACT_ATOMS: atom_id res chain seq x y z
N MET A 1 31.71 -22.89 -20.81
CA MET A 1 31.75 -22.39 -19.42
C MET A 1 33.16 -21.87 -19.24
N ASP A 2 33.34 -20.58 -19.31
CA ASP A 2 34.64 -19.97 -19.10
C ASP A 2 34.97 -20.10 -17.62
N GLU A 3 36.14 -20.66 -17.32
CA GLU A 3 36.65 -20.80 -15.95
C GLU A 3 36.82 -19.38 -15.35
N ILE A 4 36.21 -19.12 -14.20
CA ILE A 4 36.41 -17.89 -13.46
C ILE A 4 37.79 -17.96 -12.83
N GLU A 5 38.75 -17.23 -13.38
CA GLU A 5 40.07 -17.05 -12.77
C GLU A 5 39.96 -16.08 -11.60
N TRP A 6 40.21 -16.58 -10.40
CA TRP A 6 40.30 -15.75 -9.20
C TRP A 6 41.68 -15.09 -9.15
N SER A 7 41.69 -13.75 -9.03
CA SER A 7 42.91 -12.96 -8.91
C SER A 7 43.03 -12.35 -7.51
N ASP A 8 44.22 -12.39 -6.95
CA ASP A 8 44.55 -11.69 -5.68
C ASP A 8 44.70 -10.18 -5.85
N HIS A 9 44.50 -9.67 -7.05
CA HIS A 9 44.60 -8.25 -7.36
C HIS A 9 43.22 -7.61 -7.37
N PHE A 10 42.91 -6.86 -6.33
CA PHE A 10 41.71 -6.02 -6.29
C PHE A 10 41.89 -4.82 -7.22
N ARG A 11 40.94 -4.60 -8.11
CA ARG A 11 40.89 -3.36 -8.89
C ARG A 11 40.62 -2.20 -7.93
N ASN A 12 41.44 -1.18 -8.00
CA ASN A 12 41.20 0.06 -7.27
C ASN A 12 40.00 0.76 -7.92
N ILE A 13 38.80 0.52 -7.35
CA ILE A 13 37.55 1.13 -7.83
C ILE A 13 37.53 2.57 -7.24
N GLN A 14 37.65 3.55 -8.11
CA GLN A 14 37.39 4.93 -7.72
C GLN A 14 35.89 5.13 -7.63
N ILE A 15 35.38 5.28 -6.41
CA ILE A 15 33.97 5.58 -6.17
C ILE A 15 33.86 7.11 -6.27
N ALA A 16 33.01 7.59 -7.20
CA ALA A 16 32.71 9.00 -7.32
C ALA A 16 32.02 9.53 -6.03
N ASP A 17 32.30 10.77 -5.69
CA ASP A 17 31.63 11.41 -4.56
C ASP A 17 30.13 11.52 -4.84
N PHE A 18 29.32 11.26 -3.80
CA PHE A 18 27.89 11.44 -3.88
C PHE A 18 27.56 12.93 -3.71
N THR A 19 27.08 13.56 -4.80
CA THR A 19 26.81 15.01 -4.85
C THR A 19 25.34 15.34 -5.14
N GLN A 20 24.45 14.34 -5.15
CA GLN A 20 23.05 14.55 -5.45
C GLN A 20 22.32 15.23 -4.28
N GLU A 21 21.34 16.07 -4.58
CA GLU A 21 20.39 16.56 -3.60
C GLU A 21 19.59 15.40 -3.01
N THR A 22 19.33 15.44 -1.70
CA THR A 22 18.63 14.40 -0.95
C THR A 22 17.49 14.96 -0.12
N GLY A 23 16.55 14.12 0.27
CA GLY A 23 15.45 14.48 1.15
C GLY A 23 14.09 14.61 0.46
N PRO A 24 13.08 15.12 1.17
CA PRO A 24 11.73 15.23 0.65
C PRO A 24 11.62 16.21 -0.51
N VAL A 25 10.83 15.82 -1.50
CA VAL A 25 10.50 16.64 -2.68
C VAL A 25 9.06 17.10 -2.55
N PHE A 26 8.86 18.41 -2.48
CA PHE A 26 7.53 19.01 -2.39
C PHE A 26 7.14 19.68 -3.71
N PRO A 27 5.83 19.75 -4.03
CA PRO A 27 5.35 20.53 -5.16
C PRO A 27 5.70 22.01 -5.02
N GLU A 28 5.77 22.70 -6.15
CA GLU A 28 6.00 24.15 -6.18
C GLU A 28 4.94 24.89 -5.33
N GLY A 29 5.39 25.79 -4.47
CA GLY A 29 4.52 26.57 -3.57
C GLY A 29 4.05 25.83 -2.32
N PHE A 30 4.53 24.60 -2.06
CA PHE A 30 4.22 23.86 -0.82
C PHE A 30 5.02 24.44 0.36
N ASP A 31 4.35 25.11 1.29
CA ASP A 31 4.95 25.73 2.46
C ASP A 31 4.83 24.80 3.69
N THR A 32 5.92 24.12 4.03
CA THR A 32 5.95 23.13 5.12
C THR A 32 5.60 23.68 6.50
N GLU A 33 5.73 25.01 6.71
CA GLU A 33 5.42 25.64 7.99
C GLU A 33 3.93 25.97 8.15
N LYS A 34 3.22 26.17 7.03
CA LYS A 34 1.80 26.54 7.00
C LYS A 34 0.86 25.41 6.60
N THR A 35 1.41 24.33 6.13
CA THR A 35 0.67 23.21 5.57
C THR A 35 0.07 22.33 6.66
N SER A 36 -1.19 21.93 6.49
CA SER A 36 -1.91 21.06 7.42
C SER A 36 -1.54 19.57 7.22
N ALA A 37 -1.82 18.72 8.21
CA ALA A 37 -1.67 17.28 8.09
C ALA A 37 -2.48 16.68 6.92
N LYS A 38 -3.62 17.32 6.57
CA LYS A 38 -4.43 16.93 5.41
C LYS A 38 -3.66 17.14 4.11
N ASP A 39 -2.93 18.23 3.96
CA ASP A 39 -2.20 18.53 2.74
C ASP A 39 -1.04 17.53 2.54
N TYR A 40 -0.37 17.10 3.61
CA TYR A 40 0.59 16.00 3.56
C TYR A 40 -0.06 14.67 3.17
N PHE A 41 -1.26 14.38 3.68
CA PHE A 41 -2.03 13.21 3.25
C PHE A 41 -2.36 13.28 1.75
N ASP A 42 -2.76 14.45 1.25
CA ASP A 42 -3.11 14.65 -0.16
C ASP A 42 -1.89 14.55 -1.11
N LEU A 43 -0.64 14.70 -0.62
CA LEU A 43 0.56 14.38 -1.41
C LEU A 43 0.59 12.89 -1.80
N MET A 44 0.13 12.01 -0.92
CA MET A 44 0.10 10.55 -1.16
C MET A 44 -1.23 10.10 -1.77
N PHE A 45 -2.34 10.66 -1.31
CA PHE A 45 -3.71 10.35 -1.72
C PHE A 45 -4.36 11.59 -2.35
N ALA A 46 -3.93 11.94 -3.56
CA ALA A 46 -4.48 13.08 -4.28
C ALA A 46 -6.00 12.97 -4.45
N PRO A 47 -6.72 14.11 -4.57
CA PRO A 47 -8.18 14.12 -4.69
C PRO A 47 -8.70 13.22 -5.81
N GLU A 48 -8.01 13.17 -6.94
CA GLU A 48 -8.38 12.35 -8.10
C GLU A 48 -8.41 10.86 -7.75
N ILE A 49 -7.43 10.39 -6.98
CA ILE A 49 -7.33 8.99 -6.52
C ILE A 49 -8.48 8.64 -5.58
N ILE A 50 -8.86 9.57 -4.71
CA ILE A 50 -10.02 9.40 -3.83
C ILE A 50 -11.29 9.32 -4.66
N GLY A 51 -11.43 10.15 -5.70
CA GLY A 51 -12.54 10.11 -6.67
C GLY A 51 -12.65 8.75 -7.35
N ASP A 52 -11.54 8.20 -7.85
CA ASP A 52 -11.49 6.88 -8.46
C ASP A 52 -11.93 5.78 -7.47
N PHE A 53 -11.45 5.82 -6.23
CA PHE A 53 -11.86 4.85 -5.21
C PHE A 53 -13.35 4.93 -4.88
N VAL A 54 -13.91 6.13 -4.84
CA VAL A 54 -15.36 6.35 -4.67
C VAL A 54 -16.11 5.71 -5.84
N GLN A 55 -15.71 6.00 -7.06
CA GLN A 55 -16.35 5.45 -8.26
C GLN A 55 -16.28 3.92 -8.27
N HIS A 56 -15.12 3.33 -8.06
CA HIS A 56 -14.93 1.88 -8.07
C HIS A 56 -15.69 1.19 -6.93
N THR A 57 -15.73 1.79 -5.74
CA THR A 57 -16.50 1.27 -4.60
C THR A 57 -17.98 1.28 -4.89
N ASN A 58 -18.53 2.38 -5.42
CA ASN A 58 -19.95 2.48 -5.75
C ASN A 58 -20.34 1.53 -6.89
N ASN A 59 -19.52 1.42 -7.93
CA ASN A 59 -19.74 0.49 -9.03
C ASN A 59 -19.69 -0.97 -8.56
N TYR A 60 -18.74 -1.31 -7.71
CA TYR A 60 -18.64 -2.65 -7.14
C TYR A 60 -19.82 -2.98 -6.23
N ALA A 61 -20.31 -2.03 -5.43
CA ALA A 61 -21.48 -2.22 -4.59
C ALA A 61 -22.74 -2.49 -5.44
N LYS A 62 -23.00 -1.70 -6.49
CA LYS A 62 -24.11 -1.88 -7.43
C LYS A 62 -24.07 -3.28 -8.04
N TRP A 63 -22.92 -3.63 -8.63
CA TRP A 63 -22.75 -4.96 -9.21
C TRP A 63 -23.01 -6.09 -8.20
N LYS A 64 -22.46 -5.99 -6.98
CA LYS A 64 -22.58 -7.04 -5.96
C LYS A 64 -24.01 -7.20 -5.46
N ILE A 65 -24.77 -6.11 -5.35
CA ILE A 65 -26.17 -6.09 -5.01
C ILE A 65 -27.00 -6.76 -6.11
N GLU A 66 -26.76 -6.42 -7.38
CA GLU A 66 -27.40 -7.05 -8.54
C GLU A 66 -27.14 -8.56 -8.58
N GLN A 67 -25.88 -9.00 -8.41
CA GLN A 67 -25.51 -10.42 -8.36
C GLN A 67 -26.21 -11.19 -7.24
N LYS A 68 -26.52 -10.53 -6.14
CA LYS A 68 -27.20 -11.14 -5.00
C LYS A 68 -28.70 -11.27 -5.24
N GLY A 69 -29.26 -10.53 -6.18
CA GLY A 69 -30.69 -10.51 -6.48
C GLY A 69 -31.60 -9.98 -5.37
N SER A 70 -31.02 -9.23 -4.43
CA SER A 70 -31.72 -8.60 -3.31
C SER A 70 -31.15 -7.25 -3.00
N GLU A 71 -32.01 -6.25 -2.77
CA GLU A 71 -31.60 -4.91 -2.36
C GLU A 71 -30.82 -4.92 -1.05
N ASP A 72 -29.93 -3.97 -0.91
CA ASP A 72 -29.28 -3.64 0.36
C ASP A 72 -29.80 -2.28 0.85
N PRO A 73 -30.88 -2.25 1.63
CA PRO A 73 -31.56 -0.99 2.01
C PRO A 73 -30.71 -0.09 2.91
N VAL A 74 -29.58 -0.58 3.40
CA VAL A 74 -28.64 0.17 4.24
C VAL A 74 -27.51 0.78 3.41
N TRP A 75 -27.34 0.34 2.16
CA TRP A 75 -26.33 0.89 1.27
C TRP A 75 -26.85 2.16 0.56
N TYR A 76 -25.99 3.15 0.51
CA TYR A 76 -26.07 4.32 -0.37
C TYR A 76 -24.68 4.65 -0.87
N ASP A 77 -24.58 5.31 -2.02
CA ASP A 77 -23.30 5.62 -2.65
C ASP A 77 -22.39 6.42 -1.70
N VAL A 78 -21.13 6.05 -1.65
CA VAL A 78 -20.08 6.72 -0.86
C VAL A 78 -19.70 8.03 -1.55
N THR A 79 -19.46 9.08 -0.77
CA THR A 79 -18.90 10.35 -1.23
C THR A 79 -17.41 10.45 -0.93
N GLU A 80 -16.69 11.37 -1.57
CA GLU A 80 -15.27 11.60 -1.29
C GLU A 80 -15.01 11.97 0.17
N ASN A 81 -15.84 12.87 0.72
CA ASN A 81 -15.70 13.27 2.13
C ASN A 81 -15.90 12.10 3.08
N GLU A 82 -16.85 11.22 2.78
CA GLU A 82 -17.10 10.03 3.58
C GLU A 82 -15.96 9.00 3.46
N LEU A 83 -15.38 8.84 2.27
CA LEU A 83 -14.23 7.96 2.08
C LEU A 83 -12.97 8.51 2.77
N ARG A 84 -12.75 9.82 2.75
CA ARG A 84 -11.69 10.47 3.54
C ARG A 84 -11.88 10.25 5.04
N ALA A 85 -13.11 10.37 5.52
CA ALA A 85 -13.45 10.08 6.93
C ALA A 85 -13.19 8.60 7.27
N TYR A 86 -13.51 7.68 6.36
CA TYR A 86 -13.21 6.26 6.50
C TYR A 86 -11.70 5.99 6.60
N PHE A 87 -10.87 6.61 5.77
CA PHE A 87 -9.40 6.51 5.89
C PHE A 87 -8.90 7.14 7.20
N GLY A 88 -9.44 8.28 7.61
CA GLY A 88 -9.11 8.90 8.89
C GLY A 88 -9.37 7.97 10.08
N ILE A 89 -10.47 7.22 10.05
CA ILE A 89 -10.77 6.19 11.06
C ILE A 89 -9.68 5.08 11.04
N HIS A 90 -9.26 4.60 9.86
CA HIS A 90 -8.20 3.60 9.77
C HIS A 90 -6.85 4.10 10.29
N ILE A 91 -6.47 5.33 9.99
CA ILE A 91 -5.25 5.96 10.52
C ILE A 91 -5.33 6.04 12.05
N PHE A 92 -6.46 6.50 12.57
CA PHE A 92 -6.67 6.57 14.03
C PHE A 92 -6.60 5.20 14.69
N MET A 93 -7.20 4.17 14.08
CA MET A 93 -7.12 2.79 14.56
C MET A 93 -5.70 2.25 14.59
N GLY A 94 -4.83 2.68 13.68
CA GLY A 94 -3.41 2.34 13.68
C GLY A 94 -2.60 3.00 14.80
N ILE A 95 -3.05 4.17 15.29
CA ILE A 95 -2.42 4.89 16.40
C ILE A 95 -2.94 4.39 17.76
N ASN A 96 -4.24 4.13 17.85
CA ASN A 96 -4.92 3.68 19.06
C ASN A 96 -5.52 2.30 18.82
N GLU A 97 -4.71 1.26 18.99
CA GLU A 97 -5.08 -0.12 18.70
C GLU A 97 -5.98 -0.70 19.79
N LEU A 98 -7.18 -1.17 19.39
CA LEU A 98 -8.05 -1.98 20.23
C LEU A 98 -8.06 -3.44 19.76
N LEU A 99 -8.43 -4.36 20.64
CA LEU A 99 -8.43 -5.81 20.34
C LEU A 99 -9.37 -6.16 19.18
N ARG A 100 -10.49 -5.47 19.06
CA ARG A 100 -11.48 -5.68 18.00
C ARG A 100 -11.92 -4.35 17.44
N TYR A 101 -12.05 -4.24 16.12
CA TYR A 101 -12.52 -2.99 15.48
C TYR A 101 -13.92 -2.55 15.98
N LYS A 102 -14.80 -3.49 16.39
CA LYS A 102 -16.13 -3.14 16.95
C LYS A 102 -16.06 -2.41 18.27
N ASP A 103 -14.97 -2.55 18.99
CA ASP A 103 -14.81 -1.95 20.32
C ASP A 103 -14.76 -0.42 20.24
N TYR A 104 -14.31 0.17 19.11
CA TYR A 104 -14.37 1.62 18.90
C TYR A 104 -15.79 2.20 18.96
N TRP A 105 -16.81 1.40 18.63
CA TRP A 105 -18.24 1.77 18.74
C TRP A 105 -18.92 1.25 19.99
N SER A 106 -18.17 0.68 20.93
CA SER A 106 -18.72 0.21 22.23
C SER A 106 -19.42 1.33 22.97
N LYS A 107 -20.51 0.99 23.66
CA LYS A 107 -21.20 1.90 24.60
C LYS A 107 -20.44 2.03 25.93
N ASP A 108 -19.48 1.14 26.18
CA ASP A 108 -18.63 1.22 27.36
C ASP A 108 -17.72 2.45 27.25
N ARG A 109 -17.78 3.33 28.25
CA ARG A 109 -17.04 4.60 28.30
C ARG A 109 -15.52 4.42 28.37
N PHE A 110 -15.02 3.24 28.75
CA PHE A 110 -13.59 2.97 28.86
C PHE A 110 -13.01 2.34 27.58
N ILE A 111 -13.88 1.82 26.70
CA ILE A 111 -13.49 1.14 25.48
C ILE A 111 -13.88 1.93 24.24
N GLY A 112 -15.13 2.45 24.22
CA GLY A 112 -15.65 3.17 23.07
C GLY A 112 -14.94 4.48 22.80
N ASN A 113 -14.84 4.85 21.51
CA ASN A 113 -14.23 6.11 21.08
C ASN A 113 -15.31 7.07 20.55
N GLU A 114 -15.58 8.15 21.28
CA GLU A 114 -16.61 9.13 20.90
C GLU A 114 -16.25 9.88 19.61
N GLY A 115 -14.96 10.12 19.36
CA GLY A 115 -14.51 10.74 18.11
C GLY A 115 -14.89 9.89 16.88
N ILE A 116 -14.60 8.59 16.90
CA ILE A 116 -15.00 7.68 15.81
C ILE A 116 -16.53 7.60 15.67
N LYS A 117 -17.25 7.49 16.78
CA LYS A 117 -18.73 7.42 16.78
C LYS A 117 -19.36 8.67 16.15
N SER A 118 -18.77 9.84 16.40
CA SER A 118 -19.27 11.11 15.85
C SER A 118 -19.02 11.24 14.35
N VAL A 119 -17.99 10.57 13.81
CA VAL A 119 -17.63 10.62 12.38
C VAL A 119 -18.46 9.63 11.56
N MET A 120 -18.60 8.40 12.04
CA MET A 120 -19.29 7.35 11.27
C MET A 120 -19.90 6.30 12.19
N THR A 121 -21.10 5.77 11.82
CA THR A 121 -21.70 4.65 12.54
C THR A 121 -20.98 3.34 12.21
N SER A 122 -20.96 2.38 13.14
CA SER A 122 -20.41 1.03 12.94
C SER A 122 -21.01 0.33 11.72
N LYS A 123 -22.32 0.45 11.52
CA LYS A 123 -23.02 -0.15 10.37
C LYS A 123 -22.52 0.42 9.04
N ARG A 124 -22.32 1.74 8.97
CA ARG A 124 -21.83 2.41 7.76
C ARG A 124 -20.38 2.02 7.47
N TYR A 125 -19.53 2.03 8.50
CA TYR A 125 -18.16 1.55 8.40
C TYR A 125 -18.08 0.12 7.86
N GLU A 126 -18.87 -0.81 8.42
CA GLU A 126 -18.93 -2.19 7.94
C GLU A 126 -19.42 -2.31 6.50
N LYS A 127 -20.37 -1.47 6.08
CA LYS A 127 -20.87 -1.44 4.70
C LYS A 127 -19.80 -0.95 3.73
N ILE A 128 -19.13 0.15 4.05
CA ILE A 128 -18.01 0.65 3.22
C ILE A 128 -16.93 -0.42 3.15
N THR A 129 -16.49 -0.99 4.27
CA THR A 129 -15.48 -2.07 4.30
C THR A 129 -15.88 -3.27 3.43
N GLY A 130 -17.17 -3.63 3.42
CA GLY A 130 -17.69 -4.77 2.64
C GLY A 130 -17.77 -4.54 1.13
N TYR A 131 -17.83 -3.28 0.70
CA TYR A 131 -17.91 -2.87 -0.70
C TYR A 131 -16.68 -2.13 -1.20
N PHE A 132 -15.75 -1.76 -0.34
CA PHE A 132 -14.55 -1.03 -0.69
C PHE A 132 -13.79 -1.72 -1.84
N HIS A 133 -13.55 -0.98 -2.90
CA HIS A 133 -12.90 -1.46 -4.11
C HIS A 133 -12.06 -0.35 -4.74
N VAL A 134 -10.86 -0.68 -5.21
CA VAL A 134 -9.88 0.30 -5.69
C VAL A 134 -9.47 0.10 -7.15
N SER A 135 -10.06 -0.91 -7.82
CA SER A 135 -9.83 -1.20 -9.24
C SER A 135 -11.15 -1.14 -10.01
N ASP A 136 -11.06 -0.87 -11.31
CA ASP A 136 -12.21 -1.06 -12.19
C ASP A 136 -12.45 -2.55 -12.38
N ARG A 137 -13.58 -3.02 -11.86
CA ARG A 137 -13.96 -4.42 -11.98
C ARG A 137 -14.13 -4.89 -13.44
N ALA A 138 -14.49 -3.98 -14.35
CA ALA A 138 -14.64 -4.31 -15.76
C ALA A 138 -13.32 -4.69 -16.43
N THR A 139 -12.20 -4.21 -15.88
CA THR A 139 -10.85 -4.51 -16.37
C THR A 139 -10.17 -5.65 -15.62
N GLU A 140 -10.81 -6.21 -14.57
CA GLU A 140 -10.25 -7.32 -13.81
C GLU A 140 -10.18 -8.60 -14.67
N GLN A 141 -8.97 -9.13 -14.80
CA GLN A 141 -8.73 -10.37 -15.54
C GLN A 141 -9.22 -11.59 -14.77
N GLY A 142 -9.77 -12.56 -15.49
CA GLY A 142 -10.14 -13.86 -14.91
C GLY A 142 -8.90 -14.72 -14.57
N ARG A 143 -9.03 -15.60 -13.57
CA ARG A 143 -7.92 -16.48 -13.16
C ARG A 143 -7.41 -17.44 -14.24
N ASN A 144 -8.21 -17.68 -15.29
CA ASN A 144 -7.87 -18.55 -16.40
C ASN A 144 -7.32 -17.78 -17.60
N ASP A 145 -7.12 -16.49 -17.47
CA ASP A 145 -6.51 -15.64 -18.47
C ASP A 145 -4.96 -15.77 -18.36
N ASP A 146 -4.29 -15.95 -19.49
CA ASP A 146 -2.81 -16.04 -19.55
C ASP A 146 -2.13 -14.77 -19.03
N ALA A 147 -2.81 -13.62 -19.14
CA ALA A 147 -2.36 -12.33 -18.62
C ALA A 147 -2.81 -12.06 -17.17
N TYR A 148 -3.32 -13.08 -16.45
CA TYR A 148 -3.86 -12.88 -15.10
C TYR A 148 -2.83 -12.34 -14.12
N ASP A 149 -3.04 -11.11 -13.64
CA ASP A 149 -2.30 -10.52 -12.54
C ASP A 149 -2.92 -10.87 -11.18
N LYS A 150 -2.18 -11.56 -10.32
CA LYS A 150 -2.61 -11.89 -8.95
C LYS A 150 -2.92 -10.66 -8.10
N LEU A 151 -2.40 -9.49 -8.47
CA LEU A 151 -2.59 -8.20 -7.80
C LEU A 151 -3.60 -7.30 -8.53
N CYS A 152 -4.29 -7.74 -9.57
CA CYS A 152 -5.17 -6.91 -10.41
C CYS A 152 -6.11 -6.01 -9.58
N LYS A 153 -6.65 -6.51 -8.47
CA LYS A 153 -7.58 -5.78 -7.60
C LYS A 153 -6.94 -4.63 -6.80
N VAL A 154 -5.63 -4.66 -6.62
CA VAL A 154 -4.88 -3.66 -5.86
C VAL A 154 -3.77 -3.01 -6.69
N ARG A 155 -3.61 -3.43 -7.93
CA ARG A 155 -2.57 -2.92 -8.85
C ARG A 155 -2.60 -1.39 -8.99
N PRO A 156 -3.76 -0.72 -9.14
CA PRO A 156 -3.80 0.73 -9.22
C PRO A 156 -3.18 1.41 -8.00
N VAL A 157 -3.48 0.90 -6.79
CA VAL A 157 -2.93 1.44 -5.53
C VAL A 157 -1.43 1.20 -5.43
N ILE A 158 -0.96 0.01 -5.84
CA ILE A 158 0.47 -0.32 -5.83
C ILE A 158 1.24 0.61 -6.77
N ASN A 159 0.77 0.77 -8.00
CA ASN A 159 1.41 1.63 -8.98
C ASN A 159 1.43 3.09 -8.51
N MET A 160 0.31 3.59 -8.00
CA MET A 160 0.21 4.92 -7.41
C MET A 160 1.19 5.11 -6.25
N ALA A 161 1.26 4.14 -5.32
CA ALA A 161 2.16 4.23 -4.18
C ALA A 161 3.63 4.26 -4.60
N LYS A 162 4.03 3.39 -5.55
CA LYS A 162 5.39 3.38 -6.10
C LYS A 162 5.75 4.72 -6.74
N GLU A 163 4.87 5.25 -7.59
CA GLU A 163 5.06 6.55 -8.23
C GLU A 163 5.18 7.68 -7.20
N ARG A 164 4.28 7.72 -6.21
CA ARG A 164 4.29 8.77 -5.18
C ARG A 164 5.52 8.69 -4.29
N PHE A 165 5.92 7.50 -3.87
CA PHE A 165 7.12 7.33 -3.05
C PHE A 165 8.38 7.77 -3.79
N SER A 166 8.54 7.33 -5.05
CA SER A 166 9.69 7.71 -5.88
C SER A 166 9.75 9.22 -6.16
N ASN A 167 8.60 9.86 -6.40
CA ASN A 167 8.55 11.29 -6.73
C ASN A 167 8.63 12.21 -5.51
N SER A 168 8.31 11.70 -4.31
CA SER A 168 8.25 12.53 -3.09
C SER A 168 9.55 12.59 -2.31
N TYR A 169 10.57 11.81 -2.73
CA TYR A 169 11.80 11.73 -1.96
C TYR A 169 13.02 11.37 -2.82
N LYS A 170 14.12 12.09 -2.62
CA LYS A 170 15.42 11.79 -3.20
C LYS A 170 16.27 11.10 -2.14
N PRO A 171 16.64 9.82 -2.33
CA PRO A 171 17.35 9.07 -1.30
C PRO A 171 18.77 9.56 -1.08
N HIS A 172 19.30 9.30 0.11
CA HIS A 172 20.70 9.50 0.44
C HIS A 172 21.59 8.44 -0.23
N LYS A 173 22.91 8.58 -0.04
CA LYS A 173 23.91 7.70 -0.63
C LYS A 173 23.72 6.22 -0.29
N HIS A 174 23.23 5.91 0.91
CA HIS A 174 23.10 4.55 1.40
C HIS A 174 21.66 4.06 1.29
N ILE A 175 21.50 2.97 0.60
CA ILE A 175 20.19 2.33 0.37
C ILE A 175 20.19 0.95 1.03
N ALA A 176 19.11 0.61 1.69
CA ALA A 176 18.84 -0.71 2.25
C ALA A 176 17.77 -1.43 1.42
N ILE A 177 18.08 -2.66 1.02
CA ILE A 177 17.09 -3.56 0.40
C ILE A 177 16.87 -4.73 1.34
N ASP A 178 15.65 -4.88 1.83
CA ASP A 178 15.29 -5.98 2.73
C ASP A 178 13.84 -6.43 2.51
N GLU A 179 13.47 -7.54 3.13
CA GLU A 179 12.10 -8.03 3.11
C GLU A 179 11.29 -7.63 4.34
N ALA A 180 10.08 -7.17 4.09
CA ALA A 180 9.05 -6.95 5.10
C ALA A 180 7.91 -7.98 4.98
N MET A 181 7.15 -8.13 6.06
CA MET A 181 5.97 -8.98 6.11
C MET A 181 4.73 -8.17 6.49
N ILE A 182 3.75 -8.13 5.59
CA ILE A 182 2.42 -7.59 5.88
C ILE A 182 1.56 -8.73 6.41
N LYS A 183 1.10 -8.60 7.66
CA LYS A 183 0.24 -9.62 8.29
C LYS A 183 -1.03 -9.83 7.48
N TRP A 184 -1.29 -11.08 7.09
CA TRP A 184 -2.48 -11.45 6.35
C TRP A 184 -3.03 -12.79 6.82
N THR A 185 -4.28 -12.82 7.26
CA THR A 185 -4.97 -14.02 7.75
C THR A 185 -5.83 -14.69 6.68
N GLY A 186 -6.21 -13.94 5.64
CA GLY A 186 -7.05 -14.42 4.54
C GLY A 186 -6.38 -15.47 3.65
N ARG A 187 -7.13 -15.92 2.63
CA ARG A 187 -6.65 -16.87 1.63
C ARG A 187 -5.98 -16.11 0.48
N LEU A 188 -4.69 -16.38 0.26
CA LEU A 188 -3.92 -15.87 -0.89
C LEU A 188 -2.99 -16.97 -1.38
N SER A 189 -2.87 -17.12 -2.71
CA SER A 189 -1.99 -18.12 -3.34
C SER A 189 -0.51 -17.84 -3.15
N PHE A 190 -0.15 -16.58 -2.93
CA PHE A 190 1.24 -16.12 -2.71
C PHE A 190 1.57 -15.80 -1.26
N LYS A 191 0.70 -16.16 -0.32
CA LYS A 191 0.98 -15.99 1.11
C LYS A 191 2.21 -16.81 1.53
N GLN A 192 3.12 -16.17 2.28
CA GLN A 192 4.36 -16.78 2.74
C GLN A 192 4.30 -17.12 4.24
N TYR A 193 5.10 -18.10 4.61
CA TYR A 193 5.38 -18.45 6.00
C TYR A 193 6.88 -18.33 6.28
N LEU A 194 7.27 -17.37 7.11
CA LEU A 194 8.64 -17.09 7.51
C LEU A 194 8.74 -17.19 9.04
N PRO A 195 9.13 -18.34 9.60
CA PRO A 195 9.08 -18.58 11.03
C PRO A 195 10.00 -17.68 11.86
N ALA A 196 11.09 -17.19 11.26
CA ALA A 196 12.07 -16.32 11.92
C ALA A 196 11.63 -14.84 12.02
N LYS A 197 10.60 -14.42 11.24
CA LYS A 197 10.12 -13.03 11.28
C LYS A 197 9.06 -12.84 12.37
N PRO A 198 8.93 -11.66 12.99
CA PRO A 198 7.88 -11.35 13.97
C PRO A 198 6.47 -11.65 13.43
N ILE A 199 6.20 -11.24 12.18
CA ILE A 199 4.99 -11.61 11.43
C ILE A 199 5.29 -12.87 10.63
N LYS A 200 4.96 -14.02 11.19
CA LYS A 200 5.32 -15.33 10.61
C LYS A 200 4.51 -15.69 9.35
N ARG A 201 3.29 -15.16 9.20
CA ARG A 201 2.39 -15.45 8.08
C ARG A 201 1.82 -14.18 7.47
N GLY A 202 1.99 -14.02 6.16
CA GLY A 202 1.51 -12.83 5.49
C GLY A 202 1.98 -12.71 4.05
N ILE A 203 1.94 -11.49 3.56
CA ILE A 203 2.43 -11.11 2.24
C ILE A 203 3.88 -10.66 2.42
N LYS A 204 4.80 -11.27 1.68
CA LYS A 204 6.19 -10.85 1.64
C LYS A 204 6.33 -9.70 0.65
N VAL A 205 7.01 -8.64 1.07
CA VAL A 205 7.29 -7.45 0.28
C VAL A 205 8.79 -7.20 0.30
N TRP A 206 9.37 -6.98 -0.84
CA TRP A 206 10.72 -6.43 -0.96
C TRP A 206 10.62 -4.91 -0.87
N MET A 207 11.46 -4.31 -0.08
CA MET A 207 11.46 -2.87 0.18
C MET A 207 12.81 -2.28 -0.16
N HIS A 208 12.80 -1.14 -0.85
CA HIS A 208 13.95 -0.33 -1.17
C HIS A 208 13.83 0.96 -0.34
N CYS A 209 14.68 1.11 0.66
CA CYS A 209 14.59 2.18 1.63
C CYS A 209 15.88 3.00 1.69
N ASP A 210 15.73 4.28 1.92
CA ASP A 210 16.83 5.14 2.35
C ASP A 210 17.32 4.65 3.72
N ALA A 211 18.64 4.42 3.86
CA ALA A 211 19.21 3.86 5.09
C ALA A 211 19.29 4.88 6.25
N ASP A 212 19.32 6.17 5.94
CA ASP A 212 19.46 7.23 6.94
C ASP A 212 18.11 7.64 7.55
N THR A 213 17.05 7.64 6.72
CA THR A 213 15.71 8.12 7.14
C THR A 213 14.66 7.02 7.20
N VAL A 214 14.97 5.82 6.69
CA VAL A 214 14.05 4.68 6.57
C VAL A 214 12.88 4.96 5.61
N PHE A 215 12.97 6.02 4.78
CA PHE A 215 11.92 6.32 3.81
C PHE A 215 11.86 5.24 2.73
N LEU A 216 10.67 4.71 2.50
CA LEU A 216 10.40 3.71 1.47
C LEU A 216 10.30 4.40 0.11
N THR A 217 11.28 4.16 -0.77
CA THR A 217 11.32 4.75 -2.12
C THR A 217 10.67 3.88 -3.18
N ASP A 218 10.78 2.56 -3.03
CA ASP A 218 10.13 1.58 -3.91
C ASP A 218 9.89 0.26 -3.18
N PHE A 219 8.98 -0.57 -3.70
CA PHE A 219 8.69 -1.89 -3.14
C PHE A 219 8.11 -2.84 -4.16
N ASP A 220 8.31 -4.15 -3.94
CA ASP A 220 7.69 -5.19 -4.74
C ASP A 220 7.06 -6.29 -3.90
N ILE A 221 5.88 -6.76 -4.34
CA ILE A 221 5.16 -7.83 -3.67
C ILE A 221 5.60 -9.18 -4.24
N TYR A 222 6.07 -10.07 -3.37
CA TYR A 222 6.47 -11.42 -3.76
C TYR A 222 5.28 -12.32 -4.11
N LEU A 223 5.16 -12.73 -5.37
CA LEU A 223 4.05 -13.53 -5.90
C LEU A 223 4.35 -15.03 -6.04
N GLY A 224 5.51 -15.48 -5.57
CA GLY A 224 5.97 -16.87 -5.68
C GLY A 224 7.01 -17.08 -6.78
N ARG A 225 7.72 -18.23 -6.75
CA ARG A 225 8.85 -18.51 -7.65
C ARG A 225 8.52 -18.52 -9.15
N ALA A 226 7.33 -18.99 -9.50
CA ALA A 226 6.93 -19.12 -10.92
C ALA A 226 6.62 -17.80 -11.63
N THR A 227 6.40 -16.73 -10.87
CA THR A 227 5.99 -15.41 -11.41
C THR A 227 7.19 -14.46 -11.56
N GLN A 228 8.39 -14.89 -11.15
CA GLN A 228 9.52 -13.98 -10.88
C GLN A 228 10.82 -14.53 -11.49
N GLN A 229 10.81 -14.78 -12.78
CA GLN A 229 12.04 -14.91 -13.55
C GLN A 229 12.54 -13.51 -13.92
N SER A 230 13.30 -12.87 -13.02
CA SER A 230 14.18 -11.78 -13.43
C SER A 230 15.51 -12.39 -13.85
N GLU A 231 16.05 -12.00 -15.01
CA GLU A 231 17.36 -12.46 -15.52
C GLU A 231 18.51 -12.19 -14.52
N HIS A 232 18.33 -11.29 -13.57
CA HIS A 232 19.39 -10.80 -12.67
C HIS A 232 19.11 -10.99 -11.18
N GLY A 233 18.01 -11.62 -10.78
CA GLY A 233 17.62 -11.72 -9.36
C GLY A 233 17.04 -10.41 -8.81
N TRP A 234 16.25 -10.53 -7.73
CA TRP A 234 15.42 -9.45 -7.16
C TRP A 234 16.18 -8.22 -6.71
N ALA A 235 17.26 -8.43 -5.96
CA ALA A 235 18.07 -7.34 -5.44
C ALA A 235 18.66 -6.48 -6.57
N MET A 236 19.02 -7.11 -7.68
CA MET A 236 19.62 -6.42 -8.81
C MET A 236 18.60 -5.65 -9.66
N THR A 237 17.35 -6.14 -9.75
CA THR A 237 16.27 -5.40 -10.44
C THR A 237 15.92 -4.10 -9.72
N LEU A 238 15.95 -4.09 -8.38
CA LEU A 238 15.70 -2.89 -7.57
C LEU A 238 16.90 -1.91 -7.56
N LEU A 239 18.10 -2.37 -7.91
CA LEU A 239 19.30 -1.52 -8.03
C LEU A 239 19.43 -0.84 -9.39
N LEU A 240 18.65 -1.26 -10.40
CA LEU A 240 18.72 -0.74 -11.77
C LEU A 240 17.63 0.32 -12.05
N ILE A 241 16.81 0.67 -11.05
CA ILE A 241 15.80 1.74 -11.09
C ILE A 241 16.40 2.99 -10.44
#